data_02b22511ceacdaaef0261a640e8412a8
#
_entry.id   02b22511ceacdaaef0261a640e8412a8
#
_cell.length_a   1.000
_cell.length_b   1.000
_cell.length_c   1.000
_cell.angle_alpha   90.00
_cell.angle_beta   90.00
_cell.angle_gamma   90.00
#
_symmetry.space_group_name_H-M   'P 1'
#
loop_
_entity.id
_entity.type
_entity.pdbx_description
1 polymer ?
#
loop_
_entity_poly.entity_id
_entity_poly.type
_entity_poly.pdbx_seq_one_letter_code
_entity_poly.pdbx_strand_id
1 'polypeptide(L)'
;EIRLQTQAVDQPQAALLADLRRRGMLDETLVLWGGEFGRTCYSQGVLTTKDYGRDHHPRCFTIWMAGGGVAPGITYGKTDEYGYNVAEKPLEVHDLHATLLHLLGLEHEQLVFRHQGRDFRLTDVSGRVVRELLA
;
A
#
# COMPACT_ATOMS: atom_id res chain seq x y z
N GLU A 1 -22.41 1.77 9.62
CA GLU A 1 -21.95 1.29 8.29
C GLU A 1 -20.53 0.76 8.34
N ILE A 2 -19.53 1.54 8.83
CA ILE A 2 -18.12 1.13 8.83
C ILE A 2 -17.86 -0.22 9.52
N ARG A 3 -18.54 -0.51 10.63
CA ARG A 3 -18.38 -1.80 11.35
C ARG A 3 -18.76 -3.00 10.47
N LEU A 4 -19.84 -2.89 9.72
CA LEU A 4 -20.29 -3.96 8.81
C LEU A 4 -19.30 -4.15 7.68
N GLN A 5 -18.79 -3.07 7.09
CA GLN A 5 -17.79 -3.14 6.03
C GLN A 5 -16.46 -3.72 6.54
N THR A 6 -16.02 -3.32 7.73
CA THR A 6 -14.81 -3.86 8.34
C THR A 6 -14.94 -5.36 8.60
N GLN A 7 -16.07 -5.82 9.15
CA GLN A 7 -16.33 -7.25 9.36
C GLN A 7 -16.39 -8.03 8.04
N ALA A 8 -16.93 -7.43 6.98
CA ALA A 8 -17.02 -8.07 5.67
C ALA A 8 -15.67 -8.29 4.99
N VAL A 9 -14.65 -7.46 5.30
CA VAL A 9 -13.31 -7.56 4.68
C VAL A 9 -12.26 -8.21 5.60
N ASP A 10 -12.38 -8.11 6.90
CA ASP A 10 -11.39 -8.62 7.87
C ASP A 10 -11.25 -10.14 7.79
N GLN A 11 -12.35 -10.86 7.95
CA GLN A 11 -12.35 -12.32 7.92
C GLN A 11 -11.87 -12.91 6.59
N PRO A 12 -12.32 -12.45 5.40
CA PRO A 12 -11.81 -12.93 4.12
C PRO A 12 -10.31 -12.69 3.92
N GLN A 13 -9.78 -11.54 4.36
CA GLN A 13 -8.35 -11.26 4.26
C GLN A 13 -7.53 -12.21 5.15
N ALA A 14 -7.93 -12.38 6.40
CA ALA A 14 -7.28 -13.33 7.30
C ALA A 14 -7.34 -14.77 6.76
N ALA A 15 -8.48 -15.18 6.23
CA ALA A 15 -8.67 -16.50 5.63
C ALA A 15 -7.81 -16.71 4.39
N LEU A 16 -7.68 -15.68 3.52
CA LEU A 16 -6.83 -15.72 2.33
C LEU A 16 -5.37 -15.95 2.72
N LEU A 17 -4.84 -15.16 3.65
CA LEU A 17 -3.44 -15.29 4.09
C LEU A 17 -3.19 -16.65 4.76
N ALA A 18 -4.10 -17.10 5.61
CA ALA A 18 -4.00 -18.41 6.26
C ALA A 18 -4.05 -19.57 5.25
N ASP A 19 -4.88 -19.47 4.22
CA ASP A 19 -4.99 -20.48 3.17
C ASP A 19 -3.76 -20.52 2.27
N LEU A 20 -3.27 -19.36 1.82
CA LEU A 20 -2.03 -19.25 1.03
C LEU A 20 -0.83 -19.84 1.82
N ARG A 21 -0.72 -19.50 3.09
CA ARG A 21 0.34 -20.05 3.96
C ARG A 21 0.23 -21.56 4.12
N ARG A 22 -0.96 -22.07 4.38
CA ARG A 22 -1.20 -23.51 4.56
C ARG A 22 -0.87 -24.31 3.29
N ARG A 23 -1.10 -23.73 2.12
CA ARG A 23 -0.79 -24.35 0.82
C ARG A 23 0.66 -24.16 0.38
N GLY A 24 1.48 -23.44 1.13
CA GLY A 24 2.84 -23.10 0.75
C GLY A 24 2.93 -22.14 -0.44
N MET A 25 1.87 -21.37 -0.70
CA MET A 25 1.79 -20.44 -1.83
C MET A 25 2.14 -18.99 -1.45
N LEU A 26 2.19 -18.67 -0.16
CA LEU A 26 2.40 -17.29 0.29
C LEU A 26 3.77 -16.75 -0.11
N ASP A 27 4.80 -17.60 -0.14
CA ASP A 27 6.15 -17.18 -0.49
C ASP A 27 6.28 -16.76 -1.98
N GLU A 28 5.38 -17.28 -2.83
CA GLU A 28 5.31 -16.96 -4.26
C GLU A 28 4.16 -16.04 -4.63
N THR A 29 3.38 -15.58 -3.64
CA THR A 29 2.21 -14.74 -3.85
C THR A 29 2.33 -13.45 -3.06
N LEU A 30 2.47 -12.32 -3.75
CA LEU A 30 2.44 -11.01 -3.11
C LEU A 30 0.99 -10.57 -2.89
N VAL A 31 0.62 -10.40 -1.64
CA VAL A 31 -0.68 -9.83 -1.24
C VAL A 31 -0.45 -8.41 -0.79
N LEU A 32 -1.16 -7.47 -1.42
CA LEU A 32 -1.16 -6.05 -1.07
C LEU A 32 -2.57 -5.61 -0.72
N TRP A 33 -2.71 -4.90 0.38
CA TRP A 33 -3.95 -4.28 0.79
C TRP A 33 -3.74 -2.81 1.14
N GLY A 34 -4.67 -1.97 0.68
CA GLY A 34 -4.66 -0.55 0.97
C GLY A 34 -5.97 0.11 0.61
N GLY A 35 -6.18 1.31 1.11
CA GLY A 35 -7.19 2.23 0.60
C GLY A 35 -6.61 3.07 -0.54
N GLU A 36 -7.49 3.78 -1.24
CA GLU A 36 -7.11 4.73 -2.29
C GLU A 36 -6.37 5.95 -1.73
N PHE A 37 -6.74 6.37 -0.50
CA PHE A 37 -6.16 7.46 0.28
C PHE A 37 -6.15 7.13 1.76
N GLY A 38 -5.42 7.94 2.53
CA GLY A 38 -5.60 8.07 3.96
C GLY A 38 -6.86 8.85 4.32
N ARG A 39 -7.02 9.10 5.60
CA ARG A 39 -8.14 9.87 6.15
C ARG A 39 -7.61 10.95 7.08
N THR A 40 -8.24 12.12 7.02
CA THR A 40 -7.91 13.25 7.89
C THR A 40 -8.26 12.96 9.35
N CYS A 41 -7.71 13.75 10.27
CA CYS A 41 -8.10 13.73 11.69
C CYS A 41 -9.42 14.47 11.98
N TYR A 42 -10.01 15.11 10.99
CA TYR A 42 -11.30 15.81 11.08
C TYR A 42 -12.35 15.16 10.18
N SER A 43 -13.63 15.50 10.43
CA SER A 43 -14.75 14.92 9.67
C SER A 43 -14.98 15.63 8.35
N GLN A 44 -15.48 14.87 7.38
CA GLN A 44 -16.06 15.40 6.16
C GLN A 44 -17.49 15.87 6.44
N GLY A 45 -17.73 17.18 6.36
CA GLY A 45 -19.04 17.75 6.64
C GLY A 45 -19.37 17.91 8.13
N VAL A 46 -20.65 17.95 8.44
CA VAL A 46 -21.12 18.17 9.82
C VAL A 46 -20.96 16.91 10.66
N LEU A 47 -20.22 17.03 11.75
CA LEU A 47 -20.02 15.94 12.71
C LEU A 47 -21.31 15.70 13.52
N THR A 48 -21.85 14.50 13.45
CA THR A 48 -22.98 14.04 14.25
C THR A 48 -22.65 12.73 14.94
N THR A 49 -23.51 12.28 15.85
CA THR A 49 -23.36 10.97 16.48
C THR A 49 -23.49 9.78 15.51
N LYS A 50 -24.06 10.01 14.33
CA LYS A 50 -24.30 9.01 13.29
C LYS A 50 -23.36 9.18 12.09
N ASP A 51 -23.01 10.41 11.76
CA ASP A 51 -22.12 10.78 10.67
C ASP A 51 -20.84 11.42 11.24
N TYR A 52 -19.78 10.61 11.25
CA TYR A 52 -18.46 11.01 11.74
C TYR A 52 -17.36 10.46 10.80
N GLY A 53 -17.70 10.33 9.52
CA GLY A 53 -16.74 9.95 8.47
C GLY A 53 -15.64 10.99 8.33
N ARG A 54 -14.39 10.53 8.20
CA ARG A 54 -13.23 11.38 7.97
C ARG A 54 -13.08 11.70 6.49
N ASP A 55 -12.53 12.86 6.20
CA ASP A 55 -12.25 13.28 4.83
C ASP A 55 -11.08 12.51 4.22
N HIS A 56 -10.98 12.52 2.90
CA HIS A 56 -9.88 11.94 2.14
C HIS A 56 -8.57 12.70 2.39
N HIS A 57 -7.46 11.98 2.53
CA HIS A 57 -6.15 12.56 2.78
C HIS A 57 -5.05 11.86 1.97
N PRO A 58 -4.70 12.40 0.78
CA PRO A 58 -3.77 11.73 -0.13
C PRO A 58 -2.30 11.79 0.32
N ARG A 59 -1.96 12.67 1.27
CA ARG A 59 -0.55 12.90 1.67
C ARG A 59 -0.01 11.87 2.66
N CYS A 60 -0.88 11.14 3.35
CA CYS A 60 -0.47 10.23 4.39
C CYS A 60 -1.45 9.07 4.51
N PHE A 61 -0.99 7.86 4.23
CA PHE A 61 -1.79 6.66 4.40
C PHE A 61 -0.90 5.44 4.60
N THR A 62 -1.49 4.38 5.11
CA THR A 62 -0.82 3.11 5.37
C THR A 62 -1.39 2.03 4.48
N ILE A 63 -0.51 1.21 3.95
CA ILE A 63 -0.84 -0.05 3.29
C ILE A 63 -0.14 -1.19 4.02
N TRP A 64 -0.58 -2.43 3.81
CA TRP A 64 0.21 -3.58 4.23
C TRP A 64 0.43 -4.56 3.07
N MET A 65 1.52 -5.31 3.17
CA MET A 65 1.88 -6.36 2.21
C MET A 65 2.25 -7.64 2.96
N ALA A 66 2.03 -8.78 2.30
CA ALA A 66 2.43 -10.08 2.83
C ALA A 66 2.85 -11.02 1.70
N GLY A 67 3.82 -11.87 1.96
CA GLY A 67 4.32 -12.87 1.01
C GLY A 67 5.15 -12.29 -0.13
N GLY A 68 5.42 -13.10 -1.15
CA GLY A 68 6.11 -12.69 -2.38
C GLY A 68 7.46 -12.00 -2.17
N GLY A 69 8.25 -12.38 -1.15
CA GLY A 69 9.57 -11.78 -0.88
C GLY A 69 9.54 -10.49 -0.04
N VAL A 70 8.39 -10.11 0.53
CA VAL A 70 8.30 -9.01 1.50
C VAL A 70 8.80 -9.46 2.87
N ALA A 71 9.63 -8.65 3.51
CA ALA A 71 10.12 -8.90 4.87
C ALA A 71 8.96 -8.94 5.88
N PRO A 72 8.78 -10.04 6.63
CA PRO A 72 7.68 -10.17 7.56
C PRO A 72 7.90 -9.37 8.84
N GLY A 73 6.79 -8.92 9.47
CA GLY A 73 6.80 -8.34 10.81
C GLY A 73 7.48 -6.98 10.95
N ILE A 74 7.72 -6.28 9.85
CA ILE A 74 8.32 -4.94 9.87
C ILE A 74 7.25 -3.85 9.73
N THR A 75 7.57 -2.67 10.22
CA THR A 75 6.86 -1.43 9.93
C THR A 75 7.85 -0.46 9.30
N TYR A 76 7.54 0.07 8.13
CA TYR A 76 8.36 1.03 7.41
C TYR A 76 7.66 2.39 7.38
N GLY A 77 8.40 3.40 7.80
CA GLY A 77 7.87 4.76 7.92
C GLY A 77 7.03 4.98 9.18
N LYS A 78 6.74 6.25 9.44
CA LYS A 78 5.96 6.67 10.60
C LYS A 78 5.24 7.97 10.30
N THR A 79 4.04 8.10 10.80
CA THR A 79 3.27 9.34 10.73
C THR A 79 3.54 10.22 11.95
N ASP A 80 3.14 11.48 11.86
CA ASP A 80 2.99 12.33 13.05
C ASP A 80 1.89 11.79 13.98
N GLU A 81 1.74 12.41 15.16
CA GLU A 81 0.79 11.97 16.19
C GLU A 81 -0.68 12.04 15.74
N TYR A 82 -0.97 12.85 14.72
CA TYR A 82 -2.33 12.98 14.17
C TYR A 82 -2.58 12.09 12.95
N GLY A 83 -1.55 11.39 12.45
CA GLY A 83 -1.63 10.65 11.20
C GLY A 83 -1.83 11.56 9.97
N TYR A 84 -1.40 12.82 10.06
CA TYR A 84 -1.64 13.83 9.03
C TYR A 84 -0.47 13.98 8.07
N ASN A 85 0.77 13.87 8.56
CA ASN A 85 1.96 13.91 7.73
C ASN A 85 2.82 12.66 7.94
N VAL A 86 3.61 12.31 6.93
CA VAL A 86 4.68 11.32 7.09
C VAL A 86 5.84 12.01 7.80
N ALA A 87 6.22 11.52 8.98
CA ALA A 87 7.28 12.07 9.81
C ALA A 87 8.63 11.37 9.58
N GLU A 88 8.63 10.08 9.28
CA GLU A 88 9.85 9.30 9.09
C GLU A 88 9.73 8.40 7.86
N LYS A 89 10.82 8.25 7.11
CA LYS A 89 10.96 7.35 5.96
C LYS A 89 9.78 7.43 4.99
N PRO A 90 9.54 8.57 4.33
CA PRO A 90 8.48 8.69 3.34
C PRO A 90 8.67 7.68 2.21
N LEU A 91 7.56 7.13 1.75
CA LEU A 91 7.50 6.25 0.61
C LEU A 91 6.51 6.82 -0.39
N GLU A 92 7.01 7.18 -1.56
CA GLU A 92 6.19 7.69 -2.65
C GLU A 92 5.48 6.55 -3.40
N VAL A 93 4.39 6.85 -4.07
CA VAL A 93 3.66 5.85 -4.87
C VAL A 93 4.57 5.22 -5.95
N HIS A 94 5.47 6.02 -6.52
CA HIS A 94 6.45 5.52 -7.49
C HIS A 94 7.47 4.54 -6.87
N ASP A 95 7.87 4.76 -5.61
CA ASP A 95 8.73 3.84 -4.86
C ASP A 95 8.02 2.51 -4.58
N LEU A 96 6.73 2.59 -4.23
CA LEU A 96 5.89 1.40 -4.08
C LEU A 96 5.85 0.60 -5.39
N HIS A 97 5.55 1.25 -6.52
CA HIS A 97 5.49 0.58 -7.82
C HIS A 97 6.85 0.00 -8.23
N ALA A 98 7.95 0.72 -8.01
CA ALA A 98 9.29 0.20 -8.27
C ALA A 98 9.59 -1.04 -7.43
N THR A 99 9.19 -1.03 -6.16
CA THR A 99 9.38 -2.16 -5.24
C THR A 99 8.51 -3.36 -5.64
N LEU A 100 7.24 -3.13 -6.01
CA LEU A 100 6.35 -4.18 -6.51
C LEU A 100 6.89 -4.84 -7.79
N LEU A 101 7.35 -4.04 -8.75
CA LEU A 101 7.96 -4.56 -9.98
C LEU A 101 9.20 -5.38 -9.68
N HIS A 102 10.06 -4.93 -8.77
CA HIS A 102 11.24 -5.66 -8.34
C HIS A 102 10.89 -7.02 -7.72
N LEU A 103 9.87 -7.07 -6.85
CA LEU A 103 9.36 -8.32 -6.27
C LEU A 103 8.79 -9.28 -7.33
N LEU A 104 8.29 -8.75 -8.43
CA LEU A 104 7.83 -9.52 -9.59
C LEU A 104 8.98 -9.91 -10.56
N GLY A 105 10.23 -9.59 -10.23
CA GLY A 105 11.39 -9.86 -11.06
C GLY A 105 11.55 -8.92 -12.25
N LEU A 106 10.92 -7.75 -12.21
CA LEU A 106 10.96 -6.77 -13.29
C LEU A 106 11.79 -5.55 -12.89
N GLU A 107 12.70 -5.14 -13.77
CA GLU A 107 13.45 -3.89 -13.62
C GLU A 107 12.58 -2.72 -14.09
N HIS A 108 12.11 -1.90 -13.15
CA HIS A 108 11.16 -0.82 -13.42
C HIS A 108 11.68 0.24 -14.39
N GLU A 109 13.02 0.45 -14.45
CA GLU A 109 13.64 1.37 -15.37
C GLU A 109 13.68 0.87 -16.81
N GLN A 110 13.67 -0.45 -17.00
CA GLN A 110 13.67 -1.11 -18.31
C GLN A 110 12.26 -1.42 -18.81
N LEU A 111 11.26 -1.40 -17.94
CA LEU A 111 9.87 -1.62 -18.31
C LEU A 111 9.30 -0.35 -18.93
N VAL A 112 9.47 -0.23 -20.26
CA VAL A 112 9.04 0.94 -21.02
C VAL A 112 7.91 0.61 -21.97
N PHE A 113 6.99 1.56 -22.13
CA PHE A 113 5.93 1.56 -23.11
C PHE A 113 6.14 2.71 -24.10
N ARG A 114 6.32 2.38 -25.38
CA ARG A 114 6.53 3.39 -26.42
C ARG A 114 5.20 3.92 -26.94
N HIS A 115 4.99 5.22 -26.80
CA HIS A 115 3.82 5.91 -27.32
C HIS A 115 4.23 7.24 -27.98
N GLN A 116 3.75 7.48 -29.19
CA GLN A 116 4.04 8.69 -29.99
C GLN A 116 5.53 9.06 -30.06
N GLY A 117 6.39 8.04 -30.19
CA GLY A 117 7.85 8.23 -30.32
C GLY A 117 8.60 8.44 -29.01
N ARG A 118 7.91 8.51 -27.85
CA ARG A 118 8.50 8.61 -26.52
C ARG A 118 8.33 7.30 -25.75
N ASP A 119 9.36 6.94 -24.98
CA ASP A 119 9.32 5.82 -24.05
C ASP A 119 8.84 6.31 -22.66
N PHE A 120 7.81 5.66 -22.15
CA PHE A 120 7.23 5.92 -20.82
C PHE A 120 7.50 4.72 -19.91
N ARG A 121 7.91 4.99 -18.69
CA ARG A 121 7.98 3.97 -17.62
C ARG A 121 6.73 4.07 -16.75
N LEU A 122 6.35 2.95 -16.11
CA LEU A 122 5.28 2.95 -15.11
C LEU A 122 5.59 3.88 -13.93
N THR A 123 6.87 4.00 -13.58
CA THR A 123 7.37 4.87 -12.50
C THR A 123 7.78 6.27 -12.99
N ASP A 124 7.51 6.60 -14.24
CA ASP A 124 7.95 7.83 -14.92
C ASP A 124 9.47 8.07 -14.73
N VAL A 125 9.87 9.22 -14.24
CA VAL A 125 11.28 9.56 -13.94
C VAL A 125 11.67 9.31 -12.50
N SER A 126 10.76 8.79 -11.70
CA SER A 126 10.88 8.59 -10.25
C SER A 126 10.90 7.10 -9.88
N GLY A 127 10.84 6.83 -8.59
CA GLY A 127 10.76 5.49 -8.04
C GLY A 127 12.13 4.91 -7.71
N ARG A 128 12.25 4.43 -6.49
CA ARG A 128 13.37 3.63 -6.01
C ARG A 128 12.85 2.34 -5.38
N VAL A 129 13.57 1.26 -5.55
CA VAL A 129 13.28 0.01 -4.83
C VAL A 129 13.62 0.21 -3.35
N VAL A 130 12.64 0.03 -2.48
CA VAL A 130 12.79 0.16 -1.03
C VAL A 130 13.28 -1.18 -0.47
N ARG A 131 14.60 -1.35 -0.44
CA ARG A 131 15.23 -2.62 -0.08
C ARG A 131 14.95 -3.07 1.35
N GLU A 132 14.67 -2.14 2.26
CA GLU A 132 14.29 -2.42 3.64
C GLU A 132 12.95 -3.16 3.77
N LEU A 133 12.14 -3.21 2.72
CA LEU A 133 10.90 -3.97 2.66
C LEU A 133 11.09 -5.42 2.17
N LEU A 134 12.28 -5.78 1.71
CA LEU A 134 12.57 -7.08 1.10
C LEU A 134 13.10 -8.08 2.15
N ALA A 135 12.73 -9.38 1.98
CA ALA A 135 13.19 -10.47 2.83
C ALA A 135 14.62 -10.93 2.50
#